data_08237bc0dffcf6e59c675adbc400cd9e
#
_entry.id   08237bc0dffcf6e59c675adbc400cd9e
#
_cell.length_a   1.000
_cell.length_b   1.000
_cell.length_c   1.000
_cell.angle_alpha   90.00
_cell.angle_beta   90.00
_cell.angle_gamma   90.00
#
_symmetry.space_group_name_H-M   'P 1'
#
loop_
_entity.id
_entity.type
_entity.pdbx_description
1 polymer ?
#
loop_
_entity_poly.entity_id
_entity_poly.type
_entity_poly.pdbx_seq_one_letter_code
_entity_poly.pdbx_strand_id
1 'polypeptide(L)'
;MFKISEMNHFKDWLKNELDAMIDQNVSIKIPEVVPSPRGFGASIERVEYIGKVLNSRVTLVAPKNVKYPVYKCELRIINKDGKKEWLTLNDAYLKVL
;
A
#
# COMPACT_ATOMS: atom_id res chain seq x y z
N MET A 1 -24.97 -7.50 3.60
CA MET A 1 -24.30 -6.45 4.42
C MET A 1 -23.33 -7.12 5.39
N PHE A 2 -22.09 -6.68 5.39
CA PHE A 2 -21.09 -7.24 6.32
C PHE A 2 -21.29 -6.69 7.72
N LYS A 3 -21.22 -7.56 8.72
CA LYS A 3 -21.23 -7.13 10.12
C LYS A 3 -19.89 -6.52 10.49
N ILE A 4 -19.87 -5.58 11.41
CA ILE A 4 -18.64 -4.92 11.87
C ILE A 4 -17.64 -5.96 12.41
N SER A 5 -18.11 -7.01 13.09
CA SER A 5 -17.26 -8.08 13.58
C SER A 5 -16.56 -8.85 12.47
N GLU A 6 -17.24 -9.09 11.35
CA GLU A 6 -16.64 -9.75 10.18
C GLU A 6 -15.60 -8.86 9.51
N MET A 7 -15.84 -7.55 9.46
CA MET A 7 -14.88 -6.59 8.92
C MET A 7 -13.61 -6.51 9.77
N ASN A 8 -13.74 -6.55 11.09
CA ASN A 8 -12.58 -6.59 11.98
C ASN A 8 -11.78 -7.87 11.82
N HIS A 9 -12.44 -9.01 11.62
CA HIS A 9 -11.79 -10.28 11.33
C HIS A 9 -10.97 -10.21 10.05
N PHE A 10 -11.53 -9.63 9.00
CA PHE A 10 -10.84 -9.48 7.71
C PHE A 10 -9.65 -8.52 7.84
N LYS A 11 -9.80 -7.45 8.60
CA LYS A 11 -8.73 -6.51 8.90
C LYS A 11 -7.55 -7.21 9.59
N ASP A 12 -7.82 -8.04 10.60
CA ASP A 12 -6.81 -8.79 11.32
C ASP A 12 -6.09 -9.79 10.41
N TRP A 13 -6.83 -10.45 9.54
CA TRP A 13 -6.26 -11.35 8.54
C TRP A 13 -5.30 -10.62 7.60
N LEU A 14 -5.71 -9.47 7.07
CA LEU A 14 -4.87 -8.63 6.21
C LEU A 14 -3.60 -8.19 6.95
N LYS A 15 -3.74 -7.75 8.19
CA LYS A 15 -2.61 -7.32 9.02
C LYS A 15 -1.60 -8.46 9.20
N ASN A 16 -2.08 -9.68 9.48
CA ASN A 16 -1.22 -10.85 9.63
C ASN A 16 -0.49 -11.19 8.34
N GLU A 17 -1.16 -11.10 7.18
CA GLU A 17 -0.54 -11.34 5.87
C GLU A 17 0.57 -10.32 5.59
N LEU A 18 0.34 -9.05 5.92
CA LEU A 18 1.35 -8.00 5.73
C LEU A 18 2.51 -8.15 6.72
N ASP A 19 2.23 -8.51 7.97
CA ASP A 19 3.26 -8.72 8.99
C ASP A 19 4.19 -9.89 8.66
N ALA A 20 3.71 -10.87 7.90
CA ALA A 20 4.54 -11.98 7.42
C ALA A 20 5.66 -11.51 6.48
N MET A 21 5.55 -10.32 5.91
CA MET A 21 6.56 -9.74 5.03
C MET A 21 7.60 -8.89 5.78
N ILE A 22 7.44 -8.66 7.07
CA ILE A 22 8.41 -7.88 7.86
C ILE A 22 9.79 -8.56 7.79
N ASP A 23 10.82 -7.74 7.62
CA ASP A 23 12.22 -8.15 7.44
C ASP A 23 12.55 -8.76 6.07
N GLN A 24 11.59 -8.84 5.16
CA GLN A 24 11.83 -9.29 3.79
C GLN A 24 12.03 -8.11 2.86
N ASN A 25 12.82 -8.32 1.80
CA ASN A 25 12.99 -7.32 0.75
C ASN A 25 11.84 -7.44 -0.25
N VAL A 26 11.26 -6.31 -0.63
CA VAL A 26 10.14 -6.26 -1.55
C VAL A 26 10.35 -5.21 -2.63
N SER A 27 9.67 -5.41 -3.77
CA SER A 27 9.49 -4.40 -4.81
C SER A 27 8.02 -4.02 -4.82
N ILE A 28 7.73 -2.73 -4.70
CA ILE A 28 6.37 -2.19 -4.72
C ILE A 28 6.28 -1.18 -5.85
N LYS A 29 5.40 -1.47 -6.82
CA LYS A 29 5.14 -0.56 -7.94
C LYS A 29 3.82 0.15 -7.72
N ILE A 30 3.89 1.47 -7.55
CA ILE A 30 2.74 2.31 -7.23
C ILE A 30 2.44 3.21 -8.44
N PRO A 31 1.15 3.31 -8.86
CA PRO A 31 0.78 4.26 -9.90
C PRO A 31 0.90 5.69 -9.38
N GLU A 32 1.65 6.52 -10.09
CA GLU A 32 1.84 7.93 -9.75
C GLU A 32 1.57 8.79 -10.97
N VAL A 33 1.02 9.98 -10.73
CA VAL A 33 0.81 10.97 -11.78
C VAL A 33 2.13 11.72 -11.98
N VAL A 34 2.66 11.65 -13.20
CA VAL A 34 3.90 12.33 -13.54
C VAL A 34 3.65 13.35 -14.66
N PRO A 35 4.41 14.46 -14.71
CA PRO A 35 4.28 15.42 -15.80
C PRO A 35 4.62 14.75 -17.13
N SER A 36 3.84 15.09 -18.17
CA SER A 36 4.15 14.59 -19.52
C SER A 36 5.49 15.17 -20.01
N PRO A 37 6.38 14.36 -20.62
CA PRO A 37 7.64 14.85 -21.17
C PRO A 37 7.46 15.93 -22.23
N ARG A 38 6.29 16.01 -22.86
CA ARG A 38 5.97 17.00 -23.87
C ARG A 38 5.40 18.31 -23.31
N GLY A 39 5.27 18.44 -21.98
CA GLY A 39 4.76 19.63 -21.34
C GLY A 39 3.25 19.80 -21.39
N PHE A 40 2.51 18.85 -21.95
CA PHE A 40 1.07 18.87 -22.03
C PHE A 40 0.46 17.75 -21.19
N GLY A 41 -0.33 18.13 -20.18
CA GLY A 41 -1.06 17.19 -19.34
C GLY A 41 -0.14 16.37 -18.43
N ALA A 42 -0.66 15.25 -17.97
CA ALA A 42 0.02 14.32 -17.09
C ALA A 42 -0.25 12.89 -17.53
N SER A 43 0.69 11.99 -17.25
CA SER A 43 0.51 10.56 -17.47
C SER A 43 0.59 9.83 -16.14
N ILE A 44 -0.01 8.62 -16.09
CA ILE A 44 0.09 7.74 -14.94
C ILE A 44 1.19 6.72 -15.24
N GLU A 45 2.20 6.69 -14.39
CA GLU A 45 3.30 5.73 -14.49
C GLU A 45 3.41 4.96 -13.19
N ARG A 46 3.94 3.73 -13.26
CA ARG A 46 4.22 2.94 -12.08
C ARG A 46 5.65 3.19 -11.64
N VAL A 47 5.79 3.74 -10.44
CA VAL A 47 7.09 4.00 -9.82
C VAL A 47 7.43 2.82 -8.92
N GLU A 48 8.63 2.27 -9.08
CA GLU A 48 9.09 1.14 -8.28
C GLU A 48 9.83 1.61 -7.03
N TYR A 49 9.43 1.04 -5.89
CA TYR A 49 10.11 1.24 -4.60
C TYR A 49 10.64 -0.10 -4.13
N ILE A 50 11.92 -0.17 -3.83
CA ILE A 50 12.58 -1.39 -3.35
C ILE A 50 13.13 -1.14 -1.97
N GLY A 51 12.84 -2.04 -1.04
CA GLY A 51 13.35 -1.92 0.31
C GLY A 51 12.98 -3.10 1.19
N LYS A 52 13.45 -3.04 2.42
CA LYS A 52 13.12 -4.02 3.44
C LYS A 52 11.89 -3.56 4.22
N VAL A 53 10.94 -4.45 4.42
CA VAL A 53 9.72 -4.14 5.16
C VAL A 53 10.04 -4.02 6.66
N LEU A 54 9.71 -2.87 7.23
CA LEU A 54 9.90 -2.60 8.65
C LEU A 54 8.63 -2.78 9.45
N ASN A 55 7.48 -2.42 8.86
CA ASN A 55 6.22 -2.41 9.57
C ASN A 55 5.06 -2.43 8.58
N SER A 56 3.87 -2.70 9.09
CA SER A 56 2.63 -2.69 8.29
C SER A 56 1.54 -1.93 9.03
N ARG A 57 0.56 -1.46 8.26
CA ARG A 57 -0.62 -0.80 8.82
C ARG A 57 -1.83 -1.09 7.95
N VAL A 58 -2.93 -1.50 8.58
CA VAL A 58 -4.23 -1.67 7.93
C VAL A 58 -5.22 -0.75 8.62
N THR A 59 -5.83 0.13 7.86
CA THR A 59 -6.81 1.10 8.37
C THR A 59 -8.14 0.90 7.64
N LEU A 60 -9.22 0.87 8.38
CA LEU A 60 -10.57 0.85 7.82
C LEU A 60 -11.01 2.29 7.56
N VAL A 61 -11.24 2.62 6.30
CA VAL A 61 -11.66 3.96 5.88
C VAL A 61 -13.09 3.88 5.40
N ALA A 62 -13.97 4.68 6.02
CA ALA A 62 -15.38 4.76 5.66
C ALA A 62 -15.73 6.20 5.26
N PRO A 63 -15.38 6.62 4.03
CA PRO A 63 -15.69 7.98 3.56
C PRO A 63 -17.20 8.21 3.50
N LYS A 64 -17.62 9.44 3.79
CA LYS A 64 -19.06 9.81 3.83
C LYS A 64 -19.79 9.57 2.51
N ASN A 65 -19.08 9.63 1.39
CA ASN A 65 -19.65 9.51 0.05
C ASN A 65 -19.52 8.11 -0.55
N VAL A 66 -19.02 7.15 0.19
CA VAL A 66 -18.83 5.78 -0.29
C VAL A 66 -19.76 4.84 0.43
N LYS A 67 -20.48 4.03 -0.34
CA LYS A 67 -21.48 3.10 0.18
C LYS A 67 -20.88 1.98 1.04
N TYR A 68 -19.60 1.64 0.81
CA TYR A 68 -18.92 0.57 1.53
C TYR A 68 -17.58 1.05 2.07
N PRO A 69 -17.21 0.66 3.30
CA PRO A 69 -15.89 0.94 3.82
C PRO A 69 -14.82 0.18 3.05
N VAL A 70 -13.64 0.75 2.96
CA VAL A 70 -12.48 0.13 2.30
C VAL A 70 -11.31 0.03 3.27
N TYR A 71 -10.47 -0.97 3.08
CA TYR A 71 -9.25 -1.13 3.85
C TYR A 71 -8.11 -0.42 3.14
N LYS A 72 -7.37 0.40 3.88
CA LYS A 72 -6.13 1.00 3.41
C LYS A 72 -4.97 0.20 3.95
N CYS A 73 -4.23 -0.46 3.07
CA CYS A 73 -3.08 -1.28 3.42
C CYS A 73 -1.80 -0.53 3.11
N GLU A 74 -0.89 -0.46 4.10
CA GLU A 74 0.36 0.25 3.95
C GLU A 74 1.52 -0.58 4.49
N LEU A 75 2.68 -0.45 3.84
CA LEU A 75 3.95 -0.99 4.33
C LEU A 75 4.95 0.13 4.51
N ARG A 76 5.67 0.09 5.62
CA ARG A 76 6.81 0.95 5.82
C ARG A 76 8.06 0.20 5.39
N ILE A 77 8.80 0.78 4.46
CA ILE A 77 10.03 0.17 3.95
C ILE A 77 11.23 1.07 4.22
N ILE A 78 12.41 0.47 4.30
CA ILE A 78 13.67 1.18 4.30
C ILE A 78 14.45 0.79 3.04
N ASN A 79 14.85 1.80 2.25
CA ASN A 79 15.62 1.56 1.05
C ASN A 79 17.13 1.42 1.37
N LYS A 80 17.92 1.13 0.34
CA LYS A 80 19.39 0.95 0.47
C LYS A 80 20.09 2.21 0.96
N ASP A 81 19.48 3.40 0.79
CA ASP A 81 20.04 4.67 1.24
C ASP A 81 19.66 5.00 2.68
N GLY A 82 18.91 4.13 3.34
CA GLY A 82 18.45 4.31 4.71
C GLY A 82 17.21 5.16 4.85
N LYS A 83 16.58 5.55 3.75
CA LYS A 83 15.34 6.33 3.77
C LYS A 83 14.16 5.41 4.09
N LYS A 84 13.36 5.81 5.06
CA LYS A 84 12.14 5.11 5.48
C LYS A 84 10.92 5.84 4.95
N GLU A 85 9.96 5.09 4.42
CA GLU A 85 8.71 5.68 3.96
C GLU A 85 7.55 4.69 4.03
N TRP A 86 6.35 5.24 4.22
CA TRP A 86 5.10 4.48 4.17
C TRP A 86 4.57 4.48 2.75
N LEU A 87 4.25 3.29 2.24
CA LEU A 87 3.69 3.13 0.89
C LEU A 87 2.33 2.49 0.98
N THR A 88 1.36 3.06 0.25
CA THR A 88 0.01 2.54 0.16
C THR A 88 -0.02 1.42 -0.87
N LEU A 89 -0.54 0.26 -0.49
CA LEU A 89 -0.57 -0.92 -1.36
C LEU A 89 -1.83 -1.00 -2.24
N ASN A 90 -2.84 -0.20 -1.97
CA ASN A 90 -4.03 -0.17 -2.81
C ASN A 90 -3.64 0.21 -4.24
N ASP A 91 -4.02 -0.62 -5.22
CA ASP A 91 -3.63 -0.49 -6.63
C ASP A 91 -2.12 -0.67 -6.92
N ALA A 92 -1.34 -1.10 -5.95
CA ALA A 92 0.09 -1.37 -6.12
C ALA A 92 0.35 -2.83 -6.52
N TYR A 93 1.49 -3.05 -7.19
CA TYR A 93 2.01 -4.39 -7.44
C TYR A 93 3.13 -4.69 -6.45
N LEU A 94 2.93 -5.70 -5.64
CA LEU A 94 3.89 -6.13 -4.62
C LEU A 94 4.54 -7.43 -5.01
N LYS A 95 5.87 -7.49 -4.93
CA LYS A 95 6.64 -8.69 -5.17
C LYS A 95 7.68 -8.85 -4.06
N VAL A 96 7.71 -10.03 -3.44
CA VAL A 96 8.77 -10.38 -2.50
C VAL A 96 10.00 -10.82 -3.31
N LEU A 97 11.14 -10.22 -3.01
CA LEU A 97 12.38 -10.46 -3.74
C LEU A 97 13.18 -11.65 -3.16
#